data_d27692e68fd7bddac44209f2f9f0323b
#
_entry.id   d27692e68fd7bddac44209f2f9f0323b
#
_cell.length_a   1.000
_cell.length_b   1.000
_cell.length_c   1.000
_cell.angle_alpha   90.00
_cell.angle_beta   90.00
_cell.angle_gamma   90.00
#
_symmetry.space_group_name_H-M   'P 1'
#
loop_
_entity.id
_entity.type
_entity.pdbx_description
1 polymer ?
#
loop_
_entity_poly.entity_id
_entity_poly.type
_entity_poly.pdbx_seq_one_letter_code
_entity_poly.pdbx_strand_id
1 'polypeptide(L)'
;THNPVAQVMEKMVNALSKANLDTETESLEKFYESVRVRASEVTSASGKQQVIKELYERFFRKAFKKQAEALGIVYTPVEIVDFILRAADDVSKKHFGRGLSDEGVSILDPFAGTSTFMVRLLQSGLIKPEDLARKYANELFATEIMLLAYYVSAVNIETTYNALREEAALRNGEPIPDYVPFTNIALADTFQIHEDGDIPDLNVFRENNATIERQKNAPINVVIGNPPYSAGQKSANDLNANQKYPSLDKRIAETYAEKSTATNKNSLYDSYLRAFRWATDRIGDQGVVAFVSNGGWIDGNTGDGVRLSMAEDFTDLYVFNLRGNQRTAGEQSRKEGGKVFGSGSRSTVAITVGVKDPTKSGFELHYRDIGDYLTAEEKLGVVDSSSIETIDWQSITPNKEGDWLNQRSEEFETWPVLGEKKASSTTIFGSFTRGLETGRDTWVYSFNKLQLEEQLLAFGRVYEQARSEFHKQELLGDGKGESLVADFLQFNPAFADASRIKWSRSLRNSVYRNTKFDFDTGRIVKSLYRPFCSQHVYYDRLLNHERSQLPSMFPTPIHSNIGLSIAGPYPNVAGSLLATTLLPDLNVFTASQYFPRFTWAAVSAYDGGLFGEGSVAKQGEAS
;
A
#
# COMPACT_ATOMS: atom_id res chain seq x y z
N THR A 1 -21.60 -28.12 -12.06
CA THR A 1 -21.62 -27.09 -11.02
C THR A 1 -22.75 -26.12 -11.30
N HIS A 2 -23.30 -25.47 -10.26
CA HIS A 2 -24.35 -24.46 -10.42
C HIS A 2 -23.75 -23.07 -10.68
N ASN A 3 -22.45 -22.90 -10.50
CA ASN A 3 -21.77 -21.61 -10.68
C ASN A 3 -21.57 -21.30 -12.18
N PRO A 4 -22.06 -20.16 -12.69
CA PRO A 4 -22.02 -19.81 -14.11
C PRO A 4 -20.60 -19.69 -14.68
N VAL A 5 -19.68 -19.12 -13.91
CA VAL A 5 -18.26 -18.97 -14.33
C VAL A 5 -17.59 -20.34 -14.41
N ALA A 6 -17.89 -21.25 -13.44
CA ALA A 6 -17.38 -22.62 -13.47
C ALA A 6 -17.85 -23.38 -14.72
N GLN A 7 -19.11 -23.20 -15.13
CA GLN A 7 -19.64 -23.85 -16.34
C GLN A 7 -18.95 -23.36 -17.63
N VAL A 8 -18.64 -22.06 -17.71
CA VAL A 8 -17.89 -21.50 -18.85
C VAL A 8 -16.46 -22.01 -18.85
N MET A 9 -15.80 -22.01 -17.68
CA MET A 9 -14.42 -22.54 -17.56
C MET A 9 -14.33 -24.02 -17.85
N GLU A 10 -15.29 -24.83 -17.43
CA GLU A 10 -15.38 -26.26 -17.76
C GLU A 10 -15.48 -26.48 -19.29
N LYS A 11 -16.31 -25.68 -19.98
CA LYS A 11 -16.38 -25.69 -21.45
C LYS A 11 -15.04 -25.31 -22.10
N MET A 12 -14.34 -24.29 -21.57
CA MET A 12 -13.01 -23.87 -22.05
C MET A 12 -11.96 -24.96 -21.82
N VAL A 13 -11.90 -25.54 -20.62
CA VAL A 13 -10.97 -26.65 -20.28
C VAL A 13 -11.24 -27.85 -21.17
N ASN A 14 -12.51 -28.23 -21.38
CA ASN A 14 -12.89 -29.32 -22.28
C ASN A 14 -12.53 -29.05 -23.76
N ALA A 15 -12.52 -27.78 -24.17
CA ALA A 15 -12.06 -27.39 -25.50
C ALA A 15 -10.53 -27.44 -25.62
N LEU A 16 -9.80 -27.06 -24.57
CA LEU A 16 -8.33 -27.06 -24.50
C LEU A 16 -7.74 -28.47 -24.28
N SER A 17 -8.41 -29.35 -23.50
CA SER A 17 -7.96 -30.74 -23.28
C SER A 17 -7.98 -31.59 -24.54
N LYS A 18 -8.71 -31.17 -25.58
CA LYS A 18 -8.58 -31.76 -26.92
C LYS A 18 -7.25 -31.42 -27.64
N ALA A 19 -6.42 -30.58 -27.03
CA ALA A 19 -5.15 -30.08 -27.59
C ALA A 19 -3.90 -30.57 -26.84
N ASN A 20 -3.91 -31.75 -26.21
CA ASN A 20 -2.77 -32.44 -25.55
C ASN A 20 -2.11 -31.65 -24.37
N LEU A 21 -2.84 -31.46 -23.30
CA LEU A 21 -2.31 -30.93 -22.02
C LEU A 21 -2.07 -32.03 -20.95
N ASP A 22 -2.05 -33.31 -21.36
CA ASP A 22 -2.10 -34.46 -20.43
C ASP A 22 -0.86 -34.65 -19.53
N THR A 23 0.26 -34.01 -19.84
CA THR A 23 1.51 -34.20 -19.09
C THR A 23 1.70 -33.29 -17.89
N GLU A 24 1.02 -32.16 -17.83
CA GLU A 24 1.12 -31.20 -16.69
C GLU A 24 0.07 -31.43 -15.60
N THR A 25 -1.01 -32.15 -15.91
CA THR A 25 -2.13 -32.41 -15.00
C THR A 25 -1.91 -33.55 -14.03
N GLU A 26 -0.98 -34.51 -14.32
CA GLU A 26 -0.76 -35.70 -13.50
C GLU A 26 -0.28 -35.38 -12.05
N SER A 27 0.47 -34.31 -11.86
CA SER A 27 0.89 -33.84 -10.52
C SER A 27 -0.25 -33.22 -9.73
N LEU A 28 -1.22 -32.60 -10.43
CA LEU A 28 -2.42 -32.01 -9.86
C LEU A 28 -3.46 -33.07 -9.48
N GLU A 29 -3.59 -34.16 -10.24
CA GLU A 29 -4.51 -35.26 -9.92
C GLU A 29 -4.21 -35.91 -8.57
N LYS A 30 -2.94 -36.19 -8.28
CA LYS A 30 -2.51 -36.73 -6.97
C LYS A 30 -2.80 -35.76 -5.80
N PHE A 31 -2.71 -34.48 -6.06
CA PHE A 31 -3.08 -33.45 -5.08
C PHE A 31 -4.61 -33.44 -4.87
N TYR A 32 -5.40 -33.43 -5.92
CA TYR A 32 -6.87 -33.47 -5.83
C TYR A 32 -7.38 -34.76 -5.16
N GLU A 33 -6.76 -35.89 -5.42
CA GLU A 33 -7.09 -37.15 -4.74
C GLU A 33 -6.83 -37.09 -3.23
N SER A 34 -5.68 -36.54 -2.83
CA SER A 34 -5.33 -36.30 -1.42
C SER A 34 -6.33 -35.35 -0.73
N VAL A 35 -6.81 -34.33 -1.45
CA VAL A 35 -7.83 -33.39 -0.96
C VAL A 35 -9.18 -34.08 -0.80
N ARG A 36 -9.60 -34.86 -1.80
CA ARG A 36 -10.86 -35.60 -1.80
C ARG A 36 -10.93 -36.59 -0.65
N VAL A 37 -9.87 -37.35 -0.41
CA VAL A 37 -9.77 -38.31 0.70
C VAL A 37 -9.92 -37.59 2.04
N ARG A 38 -9.18 -36.50 2.28
CA ARG A 38 -9.28 -35.74 3.53
C ARG A 38 -10.63 -35.06 3.73
N ALA A 39 -11.23 -34.55 2.67
CA ALA A 39 -12.56 -33.94 2.73
C ALA A 39 -13.68 -34.95 2.97
N SER A 40 -13.54 -36.21 2.50
CA SER A 40 -14.51 -37.27 2.72
C SER A 40 -14.55 -37.81 4.15
N GLU A 41 -13.44 -37.67 4.90
CA GLU A 41 -13.35 -38.08 6.31
C GLU A 41 -14.07 -37.10 7.27
N VAL A 42 -14.39 -35.89 6.79
CA VAL A 42 -15.04 -34.86 7.61
C VAL A 42 -16.54 -34.85 7.34
N THR A 43 -17.31 -35.23 8.34
CA THR A 43 -18.78 -35.36 8.24
C THR A 43 -19.54 -34.07 8.49
N SER A 44 -18.98 -33.12 9.26
CA SER A 44 -19.64 -31.85 9.58
C SER A 44 -19.42 -30.77 8.50
N ALA A 45 -20.43 -29.94 8.25
CA ALA A 45 -20.35 -28.81 7.32
C ALA A 45 -19.24 -27.81 7.70
N SER A 46 -19.08 -27.51 8.99
CA SER A 46 -18.01 -26.64 9.51
C SER A 46 -16.63 -27.25 9.30
N GLY A 47 -16.48 -28.55 9.50
CA GLY A 47 -15.21 -29.24 9.26
C GLY A 47 -14.83 -29.29 7.78
N LYS A 48 -15.78 -29.50 6.86
CA LYS A 48 -15.54 -29.42 5.41
C LYS A 48 -15.08 -28.02 5.01
N GLN A 49 -15.73 -27.00 5.54
CA GLN A 49 -15.35 -25.60 5.33
C GLN A 49 -13.95 -25.30 5.83
N GLN A 50 -13.58 -25.79 7.02
CA GLN A 50 -12.22 -25.63 7.57
C GLN A 50 -11.17 -26.32 6.68
N VAL A 51 -11.44 -27.50 6.16
CA VAL A 51 -10.54 -28.22 5.24
C VAL A 51 -10.36 -27.45 3.93
N ILE A 52 -11.43 -26.96 3.31
CA ILE A 52 -11.37 -26.15 2.08
C ILE A 52 -10.56 -24.88 2.33
N LYS A 53 -10.79 -24.19 3.44
CA LYS A 53 -10.06 -22.98 3.86
C LYS A 53 -8.57 -23.26 4.03
N GLU A 54 -8.18 -24.27 4.79
CA GLU A 54 -6.75 -24.61 5.01
C GLU A 54 -6.05 -25.03 3.73
N LEU A 55 -6.72 -25.77 2.86
CA LEU A 55 -6.19 -26.17 1.56
C LEU A 55 -5.96 -24.97 0.67
N TYR A 56 -6.95 -24.08 0.57
CA TYR A 56 -6.85 -22.83 -0.18
C TYR A 56 -5.67 -22.00 0.32
N GLU A 57 -5.60 -21.73 1.63
CA GLU A 57 -4.55 -20.90 2.20
C GLU A 57 -3.15 -21.51 2.00
N ARG A 58 -2.99 -22.82 2.24
CA ARG A 58 -1.70 -23.49 2.07
C ARG A 58 -1.29 -23.62 0.61
N PHE A 59 -2.24 -23.94 -0.28
CA PHE A 59 -1.99 -24.05 -1.72
C PHE A 59 -1.67 -22.68 -2.31
N PHE A 60 -2.51 -21.68 -2.01
CA PHE A 60 -2.35 -20.33 -2.57
C PHE A 60 -1.03 -19.69 -2.13
N ARG A 61 -0.69 -19.79 -0.85
CA ARG A 61 0.59 -19.27 -0.33
C ARG A 61 1.82 -19.94 -0.92
N LYS A 62 1.74 -21.23 -1.27
CA LYS A 62 2.87 -21.96 -1.88
C LYS A 62 2.95 -21.81 -3.39
N ALA A 63 1.83 -21.94 -4.08
CA ALA A 63 1.77 -21.92 -5.53
C ALA A 63 1.82 -20.51 -6.12
N PHE A 64 1.19 -19.54 -5.44
CA PHE A 64 1.01 -18.17 -5.92
C PHE A 64 1.52 -17.11 -4.94
N LYS A 65 2.61 -17.41 -4.22
CA LYS A 65 3.17 -16.54 -3.18
C LYS A 65 3.36 -15.10 -3.64
N LYS A 66 3.95 -14.90 -4.82
CA LYS A 66 4.19 -13.56 -5.37
C LYS A 66 2.89 -12.82 -5.69
N GLN A 67 1.87 -13.52 -6.20
CA GLN A 67 0.57 -12.93 -6.52
C GLN A 67 -0.23 -12.61 -5.26
N ALA A 68 -0.21 -13.51 -4.25
CA ALA A 68 -0.86 -13.27 -2.97
C ALA A 68 -0.26 -12.06 -2.23
N GLU A 69 1.08 -11.92 -2.25
CA GLU A 69 1.79 -10.76 -1.70
C GLU A 69 1.52 -9.49 -2.52
N ALA A 70 1.43 -9.59 -3.85
CA ALA A 70 1.18 -8.49 -4.77
C ALA A 70 -0.23 -7.91 -4.62
N LEU A 71 -1.23 -8.77 -4.44
CA LEU A 71 -2.63 -8.39 -4.26
C LEU A 71 -2.98 -8.03 -2.81
N GLY A 72 -2.02 -8.12 -1.88
CA GLY A 72 -2.26 -7.79 -0.48
C GLY A 72 -3.28 -8.70 0.21
N ILE A 73 -3.40 -9.96 -0.23
CA ILE A 73 -4.37 -10.90 0.33
C ILE A 73 -3.94 -11.28 1.76
N VAL A 74 -4.73 -10.83 2.71
CA VAL A 74 -4.55 -11.08 4.14
C VAL A 74 -5.81 -11.72 4.69
N TYR A 75 -5.63 -12.86 5.37
CA TYR A 75 -6.74 -13.49 6.09
C TYR A 75 -7.18 -12.64 7.28
N THR A 76 -8.48 -12.36 7.37
CA THR A 76 -9.06 -11.59 8.47
C THR A 76 -9.45 -12.55 9.62
N PRO A 77 -8.94 -12.35 10.85
CA PRO A 77 -9.37 -13.10 12.03
C PRO A 77 -10.88 -12.99 12.24
N VAL A 78 -11.49 -14.09 12.66
CA VAL A 78 -12.97 -14.15 12.83
C VAL A 78 -13.49 -13.18 13.89
N GLU A 79 -12.71 -12.91 14.91
CA GLU A 79 -12.99 -11.96 15.99
C GLU A 79 -13.18 -10.54 15.44
N ILE A 80 -12.34 -10.15 14.47
CA ILE A 80 -12.46 -8.85 13.79
C ILE A 80 -13.69 -8.82 12.89
N VAL A 81 -13.93 -9.89 12.14
CA VAL A 81 -15.09 -10.00 11.26
C VAL A 81 -16.39 -9.87 12.07
N ASP A 82 -16.50 -10.63 13.16
CA ASP A 82 -17.67 -10.64 14.03
C ASP A 82 -17.89 -9.27 14.70
N PHE A 83 -16.82 -8.61 15.13
CA PHE A 83 -16.91 -7.24 15.64
C PHE A 83 -17.44 -6.27 14.59
N ILE A 84 -16.90 -6.30 13.36
CA ILE A 84 -17.33 -5.40 12.26
C ILE A 84 -18.80 -5.62 11.92
N LEU A 85 -19.26 -6.88 11.88
CA LEU A 85 -20.65 -7.20 11.60
C LEU A 85 -21.59 -6.69 12.70
N ARG A 86 -21.25 -6.92 13.99
CA ARG A 86 -22.01 -6.38 15.12
C ARG A 86 -22.01 -4.85 15.09
N ALA A 87 -20.84 -4.24 14.88
CA ALA A 87 -20.69 -2.79 14.83
C ALA A 87 -21.55 -2.16 13.71
N ALA A 88 -21.54 -2.76 12.51
CA ALA A 88 -22.38 -2.30 11.40
C ALA A 88 -23.87 -2.42 11.70
N ASP A 89 -24.30 -3.49 12.37
CA ASP A 89 -25.68 -3.70 12.80
C ASP A 89 -26.09 -2.68 13.87
N ASP A 90 -25.26 -2.50 14.91
CA ASP A 90 -25.50 -1.56 16.01
C ASP A 90 -25.64 -0.12 15.51
N VAL A 91 -24.70 0.36 14.68
CA VAL A 91 -24.78 1.74 14.17
C VAL A 91 -25.93 1.91 13.18
N SER A 92 -26.25 0.90 12.36
CA SER A 92 -27.41 0.95 11.46
C SER A 92 -28.72 1.07 12.23
N LYS A 93 -28.89 0.30 13.30
CA LYS A 93 -30.05 0.41 14.21
C LYS A 93 -30.10 1.75 14.92
N LYS A 94 -28.96 2.22 15.43
CA LYS A 94 -28.85 3.49 16.16
C LYS A 94 -29.22 4.69 15.31
N HIS A 95 -28.73 4.76 14.07
CA HIS A 95 -28.90 5.92 13.19
C HIS A 95 -30.13 5.83 12.29
N PHE A 96 -30.47 4.63 11.82
CA PHE A 96 -31.52 4.46 10.82
C PHE A 96 -32.74 3.67 11.32
N GLY A 97 -32.66 3.18 12.57
CA GLY A 97 -33.75 2.31 13.13
C GLY A 97 -33.87 0.96 12.43
N ARG A 98 -32.88 0.57 11.61
CA ARG A 98 -32.91 -0.65 10.77
C ARG A 98 -31.55 -1.34 10.87
N GLY A 99 -31.58 -2.65 11.19
CA GLY A 99 -30.39 -3.49 11.28
C GLY A 99 -30.11 -4.26 9.99
N LEU A 100 -29.08 -5.09 10.03
CA LEU A 100 -28.64 -5.88 8.87
C LEU A 100 -29.69 -6.91 8.40
N SER A 101 -30.63 -7.34 9.27
CA SER A 101 -31.70 -8.25 8.92
C SER A 101 -32.85 -7.58 8.16
N ASP A 102 -33.06 -6.28 8.37
CA ASP A 102 -34.24 -5.59 7.90
C ASP A 102 -34.32 -5.51 6.37
N GLU A 103 -35.55 -5.52 5.83
CA GLU A 103 -35.83 -5.46 4.40
C GLU A 103 -35.29 -4.18 3.77
N GLY A 104 -34.63 -4.26 2.60
CA GLY A 104 -34.06 -3.15 1.87
C GLY A 104 -32.75 -2.62 2.47
N VAL A 105 -32.13 -3.32 3.43
CA VAL A 105 -30.76 -3.07 3.87
C VAL A 105 -29.82 -3.97 3.08
N SER A 106 -29.27 -3.48 1.98
CA SER A 106 -28.35 -4.22 1.13
C SER A 106 -26.90 -4.12 1.62
N ILE A 107 -26.22 -5.25 1.69
CA ILE A 107 -24.87 -5.41 2.24
C ILE A 107 -23.91 -5.87 1.14
N LEU A 108 -22.77 -5.21 1.01
CA LEU A 108 -21.75 -5.53 0.03
C LEU A 108 -20.39 -5.76 0.70
N ASP A 109 -19.77 -6.91 0.40
CA ASP A 109 -18.34 -7.14 0.59
C ASP A 109 -17.63 -7.00 -0.77
N PRO A 110 -16.98 -5.85 -1.04
CA PRO A 110 -16.36 -5.60 -2.34
C PRO A 110 -14.98 -6.26 -2.50
N PHE A 111 -14.45 -6.91 -1.46
CA PHE A 111 -13.13 -7.56 -1.43
C PHE A 111 -13.24 -8.93 -0.76
N ALA A 112 -14.13 -9.76 -1.28
CA ALA A 112 -14.65 -10.93 -0.57
C ALA A 112 -13.60 -11.98 -0.17
N GLY A 113 -12.50 -12.10 -0.93
CA GLY A 113 -11.51 -13.16 -0.70
C GLY A 113 -12.17 -14.53 -0.71
N THR A 114 -12.15 -15.22 0.43
CA THR A 114 -12.87 -16.49 0.63
C THR A 114 -14.26 -16.30 1.26
N SER A 115 -14.74 -15.07 1.30
CA SER A 115 -16.04 -14.64 1.87
C SER A 115 -16.23 -14.89 3.36
N THR A 116 -15.20 -14.69 4.14
CA THR A 116 -15.32 -14.83 5.62
C THR A 116 -16.40 -13.91 6.18
N PHE A 117 -16.53 -12.67 5.70
CA PHE A 117 -17.57 -11.74 6.14
C PHE A 117 -18.98 -12.27 5.83
N MET A 118 -19.25 -12.70 4.60
CA MET A 118 -20.57 -13.22 4.22
C MET A 118 -20.93 -14.51 4.97
N VAL A 119 -19.98 -15.42 5.11
CA VAL A 119 -20.15 -16.67 5.85
C VAL A 119 -20.47 -16.40 7.33
N ARG A 120 -19.67 -15.51 7.96
CA ARG A 120 -19.90 -15.15 9.37
C ARG A 120 -21.23 -14.41 9.55
N LEU A 121 -21.60 -13.53 8.62
CA LEU A 121 -22.89 -12.85 8.65
C LEU A 121 -24.07 -13.83 8.65
N LEU A 122 -24.04 -14.85 7.77
CA LEU A 122 -25.06 -15.90 7.71
C LEU A 122 -25.12 -16.73 9.01
N GLN A 123 -23.98 -16.94 9.68
CA GLN A 123 -23.87 -17.76 10.90
C GLN A 123 -24.10 -16.96 12.20
N SER A 124 -23.97 -15.65 12.17
CA SER A 124 -23.94 -14.79 13.36
C SER A 124 -25.26 -14.69 14.12
N GLY A 125 -26.37 -14.99 13.46
CA GLY A 125 -27.72 -14.72 13.98
C GLY A 125 -28.16 -13.25 13.85
N LEU A 126 -27.31 -12.36 13.29
CA LEU A 126 -27.70 -10.98 13.00
C LEU A 126 -28.77 -10.90 11.92
N ILE A 127 -28.78 -11.83 10.97
CA ILE A 127 -29.91 -12.05 10.05
C ILE A 127 -30.85 -13.06 10.69
N LYS A 128 -32.11 -12.65 10.89
CA LYS A 128 -33.15 -13.50 11.47
C LYS A 128 -33.46 -14.64 10.51
N PRO A 129 -33.86 -15.82 11.04
CA PRO A 129 -34.18 -16.98 10.20
C PRO A 129 -35.24 -16.71 9.12
N GLU A 130 -36.28 -15.93 9.44
CA GLU A 130 -37.31 -15.53 8.49
C GLU A 130 -36.84 -14.62 7.36
N ASP A 131 -35.80 -13.83 7.59
CA ASP A 131 -35.23 -12.90 6.60
C ASP A 131 -34.14 -13.54 5.75
N LEU A 132 -33.59 -14.69 6.19
CA LEU A 132 -32.38 -15.29 5.60
C LEU A 132 -32.51 -15.56 4.10
N ALA A 133 -33.67 -16.08 3.66
CA ALA A 133 -33.90 -16.38 2.24
C ALA A 133 -33.95 -15.12 1.38
N ARG A 134 -34.62 -14.07 1.87
CA ARG A 134 -34.70 -12.77 1.19
C ARG A 134 -33.31 -12.10 1.09
N LYS A 135 -32.59 -12.07 2.21
CA LYS A 135 -31.21 -11.51 2.26
C LYS A 135 -30.29 -12.23 1.28
N TYR A 136 -30.25 -13.55 1.34
CA TYR A 136 -29.41 -14.35 0.46
C TYR A 136 -29.70 -14.13 -1.02
N ALA A 137 -30.96 -14.06 -1.39
CA ALA A 137 -31.36 -13.92 -2.78
C ALA A 137 -31.19 -12.51 -3.35
N ASN A 138 -31.38 -11.44 -2.52
CA ASN A 138 -31.58 -10.10 -3.06
C ASN A 138 -30.70 -9.00 -2.45
N GLU A 139 -30.18 -9.17 -1.21
CA GLU A 139 -29.62 -8.06 -0.44
C GLU A 139 -28.19 -8.30 0.07
N LEU A 140 -27.61 -9.50 -0.19
CA LEU A 140 -26.20 -9.80 0.05
C LEU A 140 -25.46 -9.81 -1.27
N PHE A 141 -24.36 -9.06 -1.34
CA PHE A 141 -23.52 -8.93 -2.53
C PHE A 141 -22.05 -9.13 -2.19
N ALA A 142 -21.30 -9.75 -3.09
CA ALA A 142 -19.87 -9.94 -2.95
C ALA A 142 -19.14 -9.70 -4.28
N THR A 143 -17.91 -9.20 -4.23
CA THR A 143 -17.03 -9.06 -5.41
C THR A 143 -15.68 -9.63 -5.09
N GLU A 144 -15.10 -10.38 -6.03
CA GLU A 144 -13.76 -10.94 -5.92
C GLU A 144 -13.05 -10.89 -7.27
N ILE A 145 -11.83 -10.37 -7.28
CA ILE A 145 -11.04 -10.20 -8.51
C ILE A 145 -10.36 -11.51 -8.95
N MET A 146 -10.03 -12.39 -8.00
CA MET A 146 -9.32 -13.61 -8.28
C MET A 146 -10.24 -14.78 -8.52
N LEU A 147 -10.14 -15.40 -9.70
CA LEU A 147 -10.97 -16.51 -10.12
C LEU A 147 -11.04 -17.65 -9.08
N LEU A 148 -9.91 -18.07 -8.51
CA LEU A 148 -9.87 -19.16 -7.55
C LEU A 148 -10.53 -18.76 -6.21
N ALA A 149 -10.26 -17.55 -5.72
CA ALA A 149 -10.90 -17.01 -4.52
C ALA A 149 -12.41 -16.86 -4.73
N TYR A 150 -12.83 -16.37 -5.89
CA TYR A 150 -14.23 -16.30 -6.29
C TYR A 150 -14.95 -17.67 -6.19
N TYR A 151 -14.32 -18.75 -6.70
CA TYR A 151 -14.92 -20.09 -6.58
C TYR A 151 -15.02 -20.55 -5.14
N VAL A 152 -13.97 -20.36 -4.35
CA VAL A 152 -13.97 -20.73 -2.93
C VAL A 152 -15.03 -19.92 -2.18
N SER A 153 -15.14 -18.65 -2.50
CA SER A 153 -16.12 -17.72 -1.95
C SER A 153 -17.56 -18.20 -2.23
N ALA A 154 -17.88 -18.45 -3.49
CA ALA A 154 -19.19 -18.95 -3.89
C ALA A 154 -19.54 -20.26 -3.15
N VAL A 155 -18.63 -21.23 -3.14
CA VAL A 155 -18.85 -22.51 -2.45
C VAL A 155 -19.03 -22.33 -0.94
N ASN A 156 -18.27 -21.46 -0.29
CA ASN A 156 -18.38 -21.20 1.14
C ASN A 156 -19.73 -20.58 1.51
N ILE A 157 -20.17 -19.56 0.75
CA ILE A 157 -21.47 -18.90 0.97
C ILE A 157 -22.60 -19.91 0.75
N GLU A 158 -22.59 -20.61 -0.38
CA GLU A 158 -23.61 -21.59 -0.76
C GLU A 158 -23.71 -22.73 0.26
N THR A 159 -22.59 -23.32 0.63
CA THR A 159 -22.56 -24.42 1.60
C THR A 159 -23.10 -23.97 2.95
N THR A 160 -22.72 -22.77 3.41
CA THR A 160 -23.19 -22.22 4.69
C THR A 160 -24.69 -21.99 4.68
N TYR A 161 -25.21 -21.33 3.64
CA TYR A 161 -26.65 -21.05 3.54
C TYR A 161 -27.47 -22.32 3.44
N ASN A 162 -27.08 -23.27 2.58
CA ASN A 162 -27.86 -24.52 2.43
C ASN A 162 -27.77 -25.40 3.68
N ALA A 163 -26.66 -25.42 4.42
CA ALA A 163 -26.55 -26.10 5.71
C ALA A 163 -27.49 -25.50 6.76
N LEU A 164 -27.60 -24.18 6.84
CA LEU A 164 -28.55 -23.52 7.76
C LEU A 164 -30.02 -23.87 7.43
N ARG A 165 -30.37 -23.96 6.15
CA ARG A 165 -31.71 -24.37 5.71
C ARG A 165 -32.00 -25.84 6.04
N GLU A 166 -31.02 -26.72 5.82
CA GLU A 166 -31.11 -28.14 6.17
C GLU A 166 -31.30 -28.33 7.68
N GLU A 167 -30.51 -27.64 8.51
CA GLU A 167 -30.67 -27.67 9.96
C GLU A 167 -32.04 -27.17 10.44
N ALA A 168 -32.57 -26.12 9.80
CA ALA A 168 -33.90 -25.59 10.10
C ALA A 168 -34.99 -26.59 9.73
N ALA A 169 -34.92 -27.20 8.53
CA ALA A 169 -35.85 -28.21 8.09
C ALA A 169 -35.88 -29.45 9.01
N LEU A 170 -34.67 -29.94 9.37
CA LEU A 170 -34.55 -31.08 10.31
C LEU A 170 -35.13 -30.77 11.68
N ARG A 171 -34.92 -29.57 12.22
CA ARG A 171 -35.52 -29.14 13.50
C ARG A 171 -37.02 -29.06 13.45
N ASN A 172 -37.60 -28.68 12.33
CA ASN A 172 -39.02 -28.55 12.12
C ASN A 172 -39.71 -29.87 11.67
N GLY A 173 -38.95 -30.93 11.39
CA GLY A 173 -39.45 -32.18 10.81
C GLY A 173 -39.90 -32.03 9.35
N GLU A 174 -39.35 -31.08 8.62
CA GLU A 174 -39.66 -30.80 7.23
C GLU A 174 -38.69 -31.55 6.28
N PRO A 175 -39.05 -31.77 5.02
CA PRO A 175 -38.15 -32.33 4.02
C PRO A 175 -36.93 -31.42 3.82
N ILE A 176 -35.77 -32.04 3.54
CA ILE A 176 -34.54 -31.29 3.19
C ILE A 176 -34.82 -30.47 1.93
N PRO A 177 -34.63 -29.14 1.99
CA PRO A 177 -34.89 -28.26 0.85
C PRO A 177 -33.86 -28.44 -0.27
N ASP A 178 -34.29 -28.18 -1.50
CA ASP A 178 -33.39 -28.19 -2.65
C ASP A 178 -32.25 -27.18 -2.49
N TYR A 179 -31.08 -27.51 -3.09
CA TYR A 179 -29.91 -26.64 -3.08
C TYR A 179 -30.17 -25.34 -3.83
N VAL A 180 -29.77 -24.21 -3.24
CA VAL A 180 -29.91 -22.87 -3.83
C VAL A 180 -28.51 -22.27 -4.05
N PRO A 181 -28.11 -21.98 -5.29
CA PRO A 181 -26.84 -21.32 -5.59
C PRO A 181 -26.85 -19.84 -5.18
N PHE A 182 -25.68 -19.27 -4.92
CA PHE A 182 -25.51 -17.84 -4.65
C PHE A 182 -25.18 -17.08 -5.95
N THR A 183 -26.12 -16.27 -6.41
CA THR A 183 -26.02 -15.56 -7.69
C THR A 183 -25.54 -14.12 -7.58
N ASN A 184 -25.27 -13.62 -6.37
CA ASN A 184 -24.89 -12.23 -6.12
C ASN A 184 -23.40 -12.04 -5.84
N ILE A 185 -22.55 -13.00 -6.22
CA ILE A 185 -21.10 -12.84 -6.24
C ILE A 185 -20.64 -12.53 -7.65
N ALA A 186 -19.84 -11.45 -7.81
CA ALA A 186 -19.26 -11.02 -9.07
C ALA A 186 -17.77 -11.37 -9.13
N LEU A 187 -17.30 -11.94 -10.25
CA LEU A 187 -15.90 -12.03 -10.58
C LEU A 187 -15.50 -10.74 -11.30
N ALA A 188 -14.90 -9.81 -10.58
CA ALA A 188 -14.57 -8.49 -11.12
C ALA A 188 -13.55 -7.75 -10.24
N ASP A 189 -12.90 -6.73 -10.82
CA ASP A 189 -12.18 -5.70 -10.08
C ASP A 189 -13.18 -4.65 -9.60
N THR A 190 -13.35 -4.52 -8.30
CA THR A 190 -14.29 -3.59 -7.65
C THR A 190 -14.11 -2.15 -8.11
N PHE A 191 -12.88 -1.71 -8.31
CA PHE A 191 -12.60 -0.34 -8.74
C PHE A 191 -12.87 -0.16 -10.23
N GLN A 192 -12.51 -1.15 -11.05
CA GLN A 192 -12.64 -1.10 -12.50
C GLN A 192 -14.09 -1.08 -12.97
N ILE A 193 -14.97 -1.86 -12.34
CA ILE A 193 -16.39 -1.96 -12.77
C ILE A 193 -17.17 -0.65 -12.65
N HIS A 194 -16.63 0.36 -11.98
CA HIS A 194 -17.20 1.70 -11.84
C HIS A 194 -16.48 2.77 -12.65
N GLU A 195 -15.45 2.39 -13.43
CA GLU A 195 -14.77 3.31 -14.34
C GLU A 195 -15.56 3.54 -15.61
N ASP A 196 -15.48 4.76 -16.18
CA ASP A 196 -16.14 5.11 -17.41
C ASP A 196 -15.51 4.35 -18.59
N GLY A 197 -16.35 3.77 -19.45
CA GLY A 197 -15.89 3.07 -20.66
C GLY A 197 -15.49 1.62 -20.45
N ASP A 198 -15.67 1.06 -19.25
CA ASP A 198 -15.52 -0.37 -19.04
C ASP A 198 -16.68 -1.10 -19.75
N ILE A 199 -16.34 -1.79 -20.84
CA ILE A 199 -17.30 -2.59 -21.61
C ILE A 199 -17.06 -4.05 -21.22
N PRO A 200 -17.99 -4.67 -20.44
CA PRO A 200 -17.89 -6.09 -20.14
C PRO A 200 -17.83 -6.91 -21.44
N ASP A 201 -16.97 -7.94 -21.47
CA ASP A 201 -17.00 -8.90 -22.58
C ASP A 201 -18.32 -9.70 -22.53
N LEU A 202 -19.33 -9.17 -23.19
CA LEU A 202 -20.72 -9.65 -23.17
C LEU A 202 -20.89 -11.08 -23.67
N ASN A 203 -19.87 -11.64 -24.34
CA ASN A 203 -20.01 -12.94 -25.00
C ASN A 203 -19.48 -14.11 -24.17
N VAL A 204 -18.48 -13.91 -23.33
CA VAL A 204 -17.81 -15.01 -22.60
C VAL A 204 -18.42 -15.26 -21.23
N PHE A 205 -18.69 -14.21 -20.44
CA PHE A 205 -19.17 -14.31 -19.07
C PHE A 205 -20.53 -13.62 -18.88
N ARG A 206 -21.50 -13.90 -19.73
CA ARG A 206 -22.81 -13.22 -19.78
C ARG A 206 -23.51 -13.14 -18.42
N GLU A 207 -23.54 -14.22 -17.66
CA GLU A 207 -24.23 -14.27 -16.36
C GLU A 207 -23.46 -13.49 -15.28
N ASN A 208 -22.12 -13.54 -15.32
CA ASN A 208 -21.29 -12.72 -14.43
C ASN A 208 -21.50 -11.23 -14.71
N ASN A 209 -21.57 -10.84 -15.98
CA ASN A 209 -21.85 -9.46 -16.38
C ASN A 209 -23.24 -8.99 -15.91
N ALA A 210 -24.25 -9.86 -16.00
CA ALA A 210 -25.57 -9.57 -15.45
C ALA A 210 -25.54 -9.39 -13.92
N THR A 211 -24.70 -10.15 -13.22
CA THR A 211 -24.48 -9.98 -11.78
C THR A 211 -23.78 -8.66 -11.46
N ILE A 212 -22.76 -8.28 -12.23
CA ILE A 212 -22.08 -7.00 -12.10
C ILE A 212 -23.07 -5.85 -12.27
N GLU A 213 -23.87 -5.85 -13.33
CA GLU A 213 -24.86 -4.81 -13.58
C GLU A 213 -25.93 -4.74 -12.49
N ARG A 214 -26.41 -5.88 -11.99
CA ARG A 214 -27.34 -5.92 -10.86
C ARG A 214 -26.72 -5.31 -9.61
N GLN A 215 -25.46 -5.63 -9.31
CA GLN A 215 -24.73 -5.10 -8.16
C GLN A 215 -24.47 -3.61 -8.28
N LYS A 216 -24.09 -3.11 -9.49
CA LYS A 216 -23.92 -1.68 -9.75
C LYS A 216 -25.19 -0.88 -9.45
N ASN A 217 -26.35 -1.42 -9.84
CA ASN A 217 -27.65 -0.77 -9.69
C ASN A 217 -28.33 -1.02 -8.32
N ALA A 218 -27.81 -1.93 -7.49
CA ALA A 218 -28.38 -2.19 -6.18
C ALA A 218 -28.18 -1.00 -5.24
N PRO A 219 -29.19 -0.66 -4.41
CA PRO A 219 -29.06 0.38 -3.38
C PRO A 219 -28.24 -0.17 -2.21
N ILE A 220 -26.92 -0.02 -2.23
CA ILE A 220 -26.04 -0.51 -1.16
C ILE A 220 -26.09 0.44 0.04
N ASN A 221 -26.49 -0.09 1.19
CA ASN A 221 -26.59 0.66 2.45
C ASN A 221 -25.39 0.40 3.36
N VAL A 222 -24.80 -0.81 3.28
CA VAL A 222 -23.72 -1.24 4.15
C VAL A 222 -22.59 -1.85 3.31
N VAL A 223 -21.39 -1.29 3.43
CA VAL A 223 -20.18 -1.85 2.83
C VAL A 223 -19.27 -2.34 3.94
N ILE A 224 -18.94 -3.62 3.92
CA ILE A 224 -18.07 -4.29 4.91
C ILE A 224 -16.88 -4.93 4.21
N GLY A 225 -15.75 -5.11 4.88
CA GLY A 225 -14.65 -5.88 4.30
C GLY A 225 -13.28 -5.58 4.86
N ASN A 226 -12.29 -6.22 4.22
CA ASN A 226 -10.87 -6.00 4.43
C ASN A 226 -10.24 -5.64 3.08
N PRO A 227 -10.16 -4.35 2.73
CA PRO A 227 -9.59 -3.92 1.45
C PRO A 227 -8.11 -4.28 1.33
N PRO A 228 -7.61 -4.50 0.11
CA PRO A 228 -6.20 -4.84 -0.13
C PRO A 228 -5.25 -3.70 0.26
N TYR A 229 -4.05 -4.05 0.76
CA TYR A 229 -3.00 -3.10 1.12
C TYR A 229 -1.87 -3.17 0.09
N SER A 230 -1.78 -2.22 -0.82
CA SER A 230 -0.73 -2.18 -1.84
C SER A 230 -0.28 -0.75 -2.09
N ALA A 231 0.72 -0.28 -1.31
CA ALA A 231 1.38 0.99 -1.60
C ALA A 231 2.57 0.76 -2.54
N GLY A 232 2.47 1.26 -3.77
CA GLY A 232 3.62 1.47 -4.65
C GLY A 232 4.48 0.23 -4.89
N GLN A 233 3.91 -0.85 -5.36
CA GLN A 233 4.69 -2.02 -5.75
C GLN A 233 5.60 -1.67 -6.91
N LYS A 234 6.90 -1.97 -6.77
CA LYS A 234 7.96 -1.62 -7.73
C LYS A 234 8.14 -2.65 -8.86
N SER A 235 7.32 -3.68 -8.93
CA SER A 235 7.44 -4.75 -9.91
C SER A 235 6.61 -4.44 -11.15
N ALA A 236 7.26 -4.23 -12.28
CA ALA A 236 6.62 -4.02 -13.57
C ALA A 236 5.91 -5.27 -14.12
N ASN A 237 6.07 -6.43 -13.44
CA ASN A 237 5.47 -7.71 -13.84
C ASN A 237 4.19 -8.05 -13.06
N ASP A 238 3.81 -7.25 -12.08
CA ASP A 238 2.57 -7.46 -11.35
C ASP A 238 1.46 -6.69 -12.05
N LEU A 239 0.55 -7.40 -12.68
CA LEU A 239 -0.55 -6.87 -13.50
C LEU A 239 -1.41 -5.79 -12.81
N ASN A 240 -1.32 -5.64 -11.48
CA ASN A 240 -2.11 -4.70 -10.68
C ASN A 240 -1.30 -3.61 -9.96
N ALA A 241 0.05 -3.67 -9.96
CA ALA A 241 0.88 -2.79 -9.13
C ALA A 241 0.81 -1.30 -9.49
N ASN A 242 0.36 -0.97 -10.69
CA ASN A 242 0.23 0.40 -11.20
C ASN A 242 -1.06 0.62 -12.00
N GLN A 243 -2.09 -0.19 -11.75
CA GLN A 243 -3.37 0.02 -12.41
C GLN A 243 -3.93 1.39 -12.04
N LYS A 244 -4.29 2.14 -13.06
CA LYS A 244 -4.93 3.44 -12.91
C LYS A 244 -6.43 3.26 -12.99
N TYR A 245 -7.12 3.94 -12.11
CA TYR A 245 -8.57 4.03 -12.09
C TYR A 245 -8.93 5.51 -12.30
N PRO A 246 -9.06 5.99 -13.56
CA PRO A 246 -9.12 7.42 -13.87
C PRO A 246 -10.19 8.18 -13.10
N SER A 247 -11.40 7.63 -12.98
CA SER A 247 -12.51 8.26 -12.26
C SER A 247 -12.28 8.26 -10.76
N LEU A 248 -11.87 7.12 -10.19
CA LEU A 248 -11.58 7.01 -8.76
C LEU A 248 -10.34 7.81 -8.35
N ASP A 249 -9.26 7.77 -9.16
CA ASP A 249 -8.04 8.54 -8.91
C ASP A 249 -8.30 10.05 -9.00
N LYS A 250 -9.22 10.48 -9.87
CA LYS A 250 -9.71 11.87 -9.91
C LYS A 250 -10.45 12.23 -8.62
N ARG A 251 -11.33 11.36 -8.11
CA ARG A 251 -12.00 11.57 -6.82
C ARG A 251 -10.99 11.68 -5.66
N ILE A 252 -9.95 10.84 -5.63
CA ILE A 252 -8.86 10.96 -4.64
C ILE A 252 -8.13 12.31 -4.78
N ALA A 253 -7.86 12.75 -6.01
CA ALA A 253 -7.20 14.03 -6.27
C ALA A 253 -8.02 15.21 -5.76
N GLU A 254 -9.33 15.22 -6.01
CA GLU A 254 -10.28 16.29 -5.64
C GLU A 254 -10.66 16.30 -4.15
N THR A 255 -10.40 15.22 -3.41
CA THR A 255 -10.74 15.09 -2.00
C THR A 255 -9.47 15.00 -1.14
N TYR A 256 -8.91 13.80 -1.01
CA TYR A 256 -7.77 13.51 -0.12
C TYR A 256 -6.51 14.30 -0.50
N ALA A 257 -6.18 14.34 -1.79
CA ALA A 257 -4.94 14.97 -2.22
C ALA A 257 -5.04 16.50 -2.26
N GLU A 258 -6.19 17.09 -2.58
CA GLU A 258 -6.39 18.53 -2.56
C GLU A 258 -6.23 19.08 -1.14
N LYS A 259 -6.82 18.44 -0.15
CA LYS A 259 -6.79 18.86 1.25
C LYS A 259 -5.48 18.53 1.97
N SER A 260 -4.67 17.65 1.44
CA SER A 260 -3.41 17.26 2.09
C SER A 260 -2.33 18.31 1.90
N THR A 261 -1.64 18.64 2.98
CA THR A 261 -0.45 19.51 3.01
C THR A 261 0.85 18.75 2.68
N ALA A 262 0.79 17.41 2.56
CA ALA A 262 1.96 16.59 2.31
C ALA A 262 2.60 16.88 0.95
N THR A 263 3.94 16.94 0.92
CA THR A 263 4.71 17.16 -0.32
C THR A 263 4.65 15.96 -1.27
N ASN A 264 4.65 14.73 -0.72
CA ASN A 264 4.52 13.50 -1.50
C ASN A 264 3.18 12.85 -1.18
N LYS A 265 2.29 12.88 -2.16
CA LYS A 265 0.90 12.41 -2.05
C LYS A 265 0.68 11.01 -2.62
N ASN A 266 1.76 10.29 -3.03
CA ASN A 266 1.63 8.98 -3.68
C ASN A 266 0.96 7.92 -2.78
N SER A 267 1.16 8.01 -1.46
CA SER A 267 0.53 7.09 -0.51
C SER A 267 -0.99 7.25 -0.40
N LEU A 268 -1.55 8.36 -0.85
CA LEU A 268 -3.01 8.58 -0.88
C LEU A 268 -3.71 7.70 -1.92
N TYR A 269 -2.97 7.18 -2.89
CA TYR A 269 -3.47 6.25 -3.92
C TYR A 269 -3.24 4.77 -3.56
N ASP A 270 -2.96 4.46 -2.29
CA ASP A 270 -2.96 3.08 -1.79
C ASP A 270 -4.35 2.45 -1.92
N SER A 271 -4.41 1.17 -2.26
CA SER A 271 -5.66 0.47 -2.54
C SER A 271 -6.68 0.56 -1.39
N TYR A 272 -6.25 0.54 -0.13
CA TYR A 272 -7.18 0.68 0.99
C TYR A 272 -7.78 2.09 1.11
N LEU A 273 -7.05 3.14 0.74
CA LEU A 273 -7.58 4.52 0.70
C LEU A 273 -8.52 4.71 -0.49
N ARG A 274 -8.20 4.11 -1.64
CA ARG A 274 -9.13 4.00 -2.76
C ARG A 274 -10.42 3.29 -2.34
N ALA A 275 -10.31 2.21 -1.56
CA ALA A 275 -11.47 1.49 -1.06
C ALA A 275 -12.36 2.34 -0.16
N PHE A 276 -11.78 3.13 0.74
CA PHE A 276 -12.55 4.09 1.54
C PHE A 276 -13.29 5.11 0.67
N ARG A 277 -12.59 5.74 -0.30
CA ARG A 277 -13.23 6.72 -1.17
C ARG A 277 -14.35 6.09 -1.99
N TRP A 278 -14.06 4.94 -2.61
CA TRP A 278 -15.03 4.20 -3.39
C TRP A 278 -16.26 3.79 -2.56
N ALA A 279 -16.06 3.20 -1.37
CA ALA A 279 -17.15 2.77 -0.51
C ALA A 279 -17.99 3.96 -0.01
N THR A 280 -17.34 5.07 0.35
CA THR A 280 -17.99 6.31 0.77
C THR A 280 -18.89 6.90 -0.32
N ASP A 281 -18.42 6.87 -1.58
CA ASP A 281 -19.22 7.30 -2.73
C ASP A 281 -20.32 6.28 -3.05
N ARG A 282 -20.05 4.96 -2.85
CA ARG A 282 -20.97 3.86 -3.19
C ARG A 282 -22.22 3.79 -2.32
N ILE A 283 -22.12 4.15 -1.04
CA ILE A 283 -23.29 4.17 -0.14
C ILE A 283 -24.21 5.39 -0.37
N GLY A 284 -23.83 6.31 -1.28
CA GLY A 284 -24.61 7.53 -1.54
C GLY A 284 -24.64 8.47 -0.34
N ASP A 285 -25.82 9.02 -0.06
CA ASP A 285 -26.02 10.02 1.01
C ASP A 285 -26.28 9.40 2.38
N GLN A 286 -26.64 8.11 2.44
CA GLN A 286 -27.02 7.41 3.68
C GLN A 286 -26.47 5.99 3.69
N GLY A 287 -25.74 5.62 4.75
CA GLY A 287 -25.28 4.24 4.91
C GLY A 287 -24.08 4.11 5.84
N VAL A 288 -23.50 2.92 5.85
CA VAL A 288 -22.38 2.52 6.72
C VAL A 288 -21.24 1.94 5.89
N VAL A 289 -20.02 2.36 6.20
CA VAL A 289 -18.78 1.74 5.71
C VAL A 289 -18.00 1.19 6.90
N ALA A 290 -17.78 -0.11 6.95
CA ALA A 290 -17.10 -0.77 8.06
C ALA A 290 -15.96 -1.66 7.56
N PHE A 291 -14.72 -1.17 7.70
CA PHE A 291 -13.51 -1.83 7.22
C PHE A 291 -12.51 -2.10 8.34
N VAL A 292 -11.78 -3.21 8.20
CA VAL A 292 -10.47 -3.34 8.83
C VAL A 292 -9.40 -2.99 7.78
N SER A 293 -8.48 -2.09 8.12
CA SER A 293 -7.49 -1.59 7.17
C SER A 293 -6.15 -1.26 7.82
N ASN A 294 -5.17 -0.86 6.99
CA ASN A 294 -3.97 -0.20 7.48
C ASN A 294 -4.37 1.10 8.21
N GLY A 295 -3.92 1.26 9.46
CA GLY A 295 -4.21 2.41 10.32
C GLY A 295 -3.22 3.57 10.18
N GLY A 296 -2.27 3.51 9.24
CA GLY A 296 -1.24 4.56 9.09
C GLY A 296 -1.77 5.95 8.72
N TRP A 297 -2.99 6.05 8.24
CA TRP A 297 -3.66 7.32 7.93
C TRP A 297 -4.19 8.06 9.16
N ILE A 298 -4.36 7.37 10.31
CA ILE A 298 -4.96 7.93 11.54
C ILE A 298 -4.09 9.07 12.11
N ASP A 299 -2.77 8.91 12.08
CA ASP A 299 -1.81 9.86 12.65
C ASP A 299 -0.68 10.24 11.67
N GLY A 300 -0.64 9.65 10.48
CA GLY A 300 0.39 9.95 9.47
C GLY A 300 0.21 11.34 8.85
N ASN A 301 1.33 12.02 8.56
CA ASN A 301 1.32 13.37 7.94
C ASN A 301 0.59 13.40 6.59
N THR A 302 0.68 12.32 5.77
CA THR A 302 -0.03 12.23 4.50
C THR A 302 -1.52 11.88 4.66
N GLY A 303 -1.95 11.51 5.86
CA GLY A 303 -3.33 11.20 6.18
C GLY A 303 -4.21 12.41 6.50
N ASP A 304 -3.63 13.62 6.58
CA ASP A 304 -4.35 14.86 6.88
C ASP A 304 -5.55 15.08 5.95
N GLY A 305 -5.33 15.02 4.64
CA GLY A 305 -6.40 15.18 3.65
C GLY A 305 -7.46 14.07 3.70
N VAL A 306 -7.08 12.83 4.08
CA VAL A 306 -8.03 11.73 4.32
C VAL A 306 -8.92 12.06 5.51
N ARG A 307 -8.32 12.45 6.64
CA ARG A 307 -9.06 12.79 7.88
C ARG A 307 -10.01 13.96 7.69
N LEU A 308 -9.55 15.02 7.00
CA LEU A 308 -10.41 16.16 6.65
C LEU A 308 -11.57 15.75 5.75
N SER A 309 -11.34 14.91 4.76
CA SER A 309 -12.41 14.44 3.87
C SER A 309 -13.39 13.52 4.58
N MET A 310 -12.91 12.61 5.45
CA MET A 310 -13.79 11.76 6.24
C MET A 310 -14.68 12.56 7.20
N ALA A 311 -14.17 13.68 7.75
CA ALA A 311 -14.95 14.57 8.60
C ALA A 311 -16.08 15.31 7.84
N GLU A 312 -15.93 15.48 6.53
CA GLU A 312 -17.00 16.03 5.68
C GLU A 312 -17.97 14.96 5.18
N ASP A 313 -17.45 13.75 4.92
CA ASP A 313 -18.23 12.66 4.35
C ASP A 313 -19.14 11.97 5.38
N PHE A 314 -18.68 11.83 6.64
CA PHE A 314 -19.37 11.06 7.68
C PHE A 314 -19.88 11.98 8.80
N THR A 315 -20.99 11.59 9.40
CA THR A 315 -21.53 12.23 10.61
C THR A 315 -20.95 11.61 11.88
N ASP A 316 -20.67 10.31 11.83
CA ASP A 316 -20.02 9.58 12.92
C ASP A 316 -18.93 8.68 12.37
N LEU A 317 -17.78 8.70 13.02
CA LEU A 317 -16.65 7.84 12.67
C LEU A 317 -16.10 7.16 13.92
N TYR A 318 -16.18 5.85 13.95
CA TYR A 318 -15.59 5.03 15.01
C TYR A 318 -14.29 4.44 14.51
N VAL A 319 -13.19 4.66 15.25
CA VAL A 319 -11.85 4.19 14.88
C VAL A 319 -11.25 3.41 16.05
N PHE A 320 -11.17 2.10 15.91
CA PHE A 320 -10.52 1.23 16.88
C PHE A 320 -9.13 0.85 16.38
N ASN A 321 -8.10 1.50 16.94
CA ASN A 321 -6.71 1.28 16.60
C ASN A 321 -6.17 0.04 17.31
N LEU A 322 -5.88 -1.02 16.55
CA LEU A 322 -5.37 -2.30 17.06
C LEU A 322 -3.84 -2.34 17.12
N ARG A 323 -3.15 -1.25 16.70
CA ARG A 323 -1.68 -1.17 16.67
C ARG A 323 -1.00 -2.29 15.85
N GLY A 324 0.14 -2.81 16.28
CA GLY A 324 0.84 -3.93 15.65
C GLY A 324 1.86 -3.51 14.59
N ASN A 325 2.34 -2.26 14.62
CA ASN A 325 3.33 -1.72 13.69
C ASN A 325 4.71 -2.37 13.91
N GLN A 326 5.10 -3.25 12.97
CA GLN A 326 6.40 -3.95 13.00
C GLN A 326 7.54 -3.16 12.36
N ARG A 327 7.31 -1.91 11.97
CA ARG A 327 8.35 -1.00 11.43
C ARG A 327 8.99 -0.15 12.52
N THR A 328 8.46 -0.20 13.75
CA THR A 328 9.00 0.47 14.92
C THR A 328 10.14 -0.35 15.53
N ALA A 329 10.95 0.28 16.38
CA ALA A 329 12.07 -0.35 17.07
C ALA A 329 12.10 0.00 18.57
N GLY A 330 12.85 -0.76 19.36
CA GLY A 330 13.03 -0.50 20.78
C GLY A 330 11.74 -0.58 21.58
N GLU A 331 11.53 0.34 22.51
CA GLU A 331 10.38 0.39 23.40
C GLU A 331 9.06 0.60 22.64
N GLN A 332 9.07 1.42 21.58
CA GLN A 332 7.89 1.62 20.75
C GLN A 332 7.41 0.32 20.11
N SER A 333 8.34 -0.54 19.66
CA SER A 333 7.98 -1.84 19.10
C SER A 333 7.35 -2.79 20.15
N ARG A 334 7.78 -2.69 21.40
CA ARG A 334 7.16 -3.45 22.50
C ARG A 334 5.75 -2.97 22.79
N LYS A 335 5.53 -1.63 22.80
CA LYS A 335 4.21 -1.04 22.99
C LYS A 335 3.24 -1.41 21.86
N GLU A 336 3.71 -1.47 20.63
CA GLU A 336 2.92 -1.91 19.48
C GLU A 336 2.41 -3.35 19.63
N GLY A 337 3.15 -4.20 20.33
CA GLY A 337 2.77 -5.57 20.65
C GLY A 337 2.71 -6.51 19.44
N GLY A 338 1.89 -7.55 19.54
CA GLY A 338 1.73 -8.58 18.53
C GLY A 338 1.05 -8.07 17.25
N LYS A 339 1.38 -8.72 16.12
CA LYS A 339 0.67 -8.49 14.85
C LYS A 339 -0.74 -9.04 14.93
N VAL A 340 -1.71 -8.26 14.52
CA VAL A 340 -3.10 -8.69 14.39
C VAL A 340 -3.27 -9.71 13.25
N PHE A 341 -2.61 -9.47 12.12
CA PHE A 341 -2.62 -10.40 10.98
C PHE A 341 -1.37 -11.28 10.98
N GLY A 342 -1.54 -12.58 10.84
CA GLY A 342 -0.46 -13.56 10.90
C GLY A 342 0.58 -13.46 9.76
N SER A 343 0.22 -12.88 8.60
CA SER A 343 1.13 -12.68 7.46
C SER A 343 0.75 -11.42 6.68
N GLY A 344 1.70 -10.89 5.90
CA GLY A 344 1.49 -9.78 4.97
C GLY A 344 1.86 -8.43 5.55
N SER A 345 0.94 -7.71 6.14
CA SER A 345 1.18 -6.33 6.60
C SER A 345 2.14 -6.22 7.79
N ARG A 346 3.04 -5.23 7.72
CA ARG A 346 3.92 -4.80 8.84
C ARG A 346 3.48 -3.47 9.44
N SER A 347 2.36 -2.93 8.98
CA SER A 347 1.79 -1.66 9.43
C SER A 347 0.83 -1.87 10.58
N THR A 348 0.50 -0.80 11.29
CA THR A 348 -0.60 -0.76 12.24
C THR A 348 -1.92 -1.13 11.56
N VAL A 349 -2.85 -1.70 12.31
CA VAL A 349 -4.18 -2.10 11.84
C VAL A 349 -5.24 -1.35 12.61
N ALA A 350 -6.29 -0.93 11.94
CA ALA A 350 -7.44 -0.31 12.58
C ALA A 350 -8.75 -0.82 12.00
N ILE A 351 -9.77 -0.93 12.85
CA ILE A 351 -11.16 -1.08 12.44
C ILE A 351 -11.78 0.31 12.36
N THR A 352 -12.45 0.59 11.27
CA THR A 352 -13.10 1.89 11.03
C THR A 352 -14.55 1.66 10.66
N VAL A 353 -15.48 2.32 11.36
CA VAL A 353 -16.91 2.30 11.04
C VAL A 353 -17.36 3.74 10.83
N GLY A 354 -17.66 4.09 9.59
CA GLY A 354 -18.16 5.41 9.19
C GLY A 354 -19.66 5.37 8.90
N VAL A 355 -20.39 6.33 9.42
CA VAL A 355 -21.84 6.47 9.24
C VAL A 355 -22.12 7.77 8.50
N LYS A 356 -22.87 7.69 7.41
CA LYS A 356 -23.49 8.83 6.74
C LYS A 356 -24.95 8.90 7.13
N ASP A 357 -25.32 9.94 7.87
CA ASP A 357 -26.71 10.16 8.29
C ASP A 357 -27.13 11.58 7.89
N PRO A 358 -27.89 11.76 6.81
CA PRO A 358 -28.28 13.08 6.31
C PRO A 358 -29.21 13.84 7.25
N THR A 359 -29.74 13.20 8.29
CA THR A 359 -30.58 13.84 9.30
C THR A 359 -29.78 14.46 10.44
N LYS A 360 -28.49 14.08 10.56
CA LYS A 360 -27.56 14.56 11.57
C LYS A 360 -26.65 15.64 10.99
N SER A 361 -26.39 16.69 11.75
CA SER A 361 -25.41 17.74 11.39
C SER A 361 -24.15 17.60 12.22
N GLY A 362 -23.00 17.95 11.61
CA GLY A 362 -21.70 17.90 12.26
C GLY A 362 -21.01 16.56 12.13
N PHE A 363 -19.83 16.46 12.74
CA PHE A 363 -18.97 15.27 12.71
C PHE A 363 -18.57 14.89 14.13
N GLU A 364 -18.72 13.64 14.48
CA GLU A 364 -18.27 13.08 15.75
C GLU A 364 -17.25 11.96 15.50
N LEU A 365 -16.05 12.12 16.10
CA LEU A 365 -14.98 11.13 16.04
C LEU A 365 -14.89 10.37 17.37
N HIS A 366 -15.10 9.08 17.31
CA HIS A 366 -14.99 8.14 18.41
C HIS A 366 -13.72 7.29 18.22
N TYR A 367 -12.71 7.52 19.03
CA TYR A 367 -11.42 6.85 18.93
C TYR A 367 -11.18 5.91 20.11
N ARG A 368 -10.65 4.74 19.83
CA ARG A 368 -10.15 3.82 20.85
C ARG A 368 -8.79 3.25 20.43
N ASP A 369 -7.83 3.32 21.33
CA ASP A 369 -6.56 2.62 21.23
C ASP A 369 -6.64 1.33 22.06
N ILE A 370 -6.18 0.19 21.49
CA ILE A 370 -6.30 -1.12 22.15
C ILE A 370 -5.40 -1.25 23.37
N GLY A 371 -4.34 -0.44 23.46
CA GLY A 371 -3.40 -0.43 24.59
C GLY A 371 -2.00 -0.96 24.28
N ASP A 372 -1.09 -0.78 25.23
CA ASP A 372 0.33 -1.14 25.15
C ASP A 372 0.56 -2.62 25.44
N TYR A 373 1.60 -3.21 24.84
CA TYR A 373 2.22 -4.51 25.13
C TYR A 373 1.36 -5.76 24.87
N LEU A 374 0.20 -5.64 24.29
CA LEU A 374 -0.69 -6.79 24.05
C LEU A 374 -0.14 -7.72 22.96
N THR A 375 -0.21 -9.02 23.21
CA THR A 375 0.02 -10.04 22.18
C THR A 375 -1.09 -10.02 21.12
N ALA A 376 -0.90 -10.73 20.01
CA ALA A 376 -1.93 -10.84 18.98
C ALA A 376 -3.22 -11.49 19.52
N GLU A 377 -3.09 -12.53 20.35
CA GLU A 377 -4.20 -13.26 20.94
C GLU A 377 -4.98 -12.40 21.93
N GLU A 378 -4.30 -11.66 22.80
CA GLU A 378 -4.94 -10.72 23.72
C GLU A 378 -5.70 -9.63 23.01
N LYS A 379 -5.16 -9.07 21.91
CA LYS A 379 -5.85 -8.09 21.07
C LYS A 379 -7.13 -8.65 20.46
N LEU A 380 -7.06 -9.86 19.90
CA LEU A 380 -8.23 -10.52 19.33
C LEU A 380 -9.27 -10.83 20.41
N GLY A 381 -8.86 -11.25 21.62
CA GLY A 381 -9.76 -11.44 22.75
C GLY A 381 -10.46 -10.15 23.19
N VAL A 382 -9.76 -9.01 23.19
CA VAL A 382 -10.35 -7.69 23.46
C VAL A 382 -11.38 -7.33 22.39
N VAL A 383 -11.07 -7.53 21.10
CA VAL A 383 -11.98 -7.24 19.99
C VAL A 383 -13.22 -8.12 20.05
N ASP A 384 -13.06 -9.42 20.32
CA ASP A 384 -14.18 -10.38 20.39
C ASP A 384 -15.19 -10.04 21.50
N SER A 385 -14.69 -9.63 22.66
CA SER A 385 -15.50 -9.25 23.83
C SER A 385 -16.09 -7.85 23.76
N SER A 386 -15.74 -7.06 22.73
CA SER A 386 -16.16 -5.66 22.59
C SER A 386 -17.35 -5.47 21.65
N SER A 387 -18.12 -4.40 21.87
CA SER A 387 -19.13 -3.86 20.94
C SER A 387 -19.01 -2.33 20.85
N ILE A 388 -19.73 -1.71 19.92
CA ILE A 388 -19.78 -0.24 19.81
C ILE A 388 -20.25 0.40 21.13
N GLU A 389 -21.16 -0.25 21.85
CA GLU A 389 -21.72 0.25 23.10
C GLU A 389 -20.79 0.04 24.31
N THR A 390 -20.01 -1.05 24.32
CA THR A 390 -19.18 -1.42 25.47
C THR A 390 -17.77 -0.81 25.45
N ILE A 391 -17.32 -0.34 24.29
CA ILE A 391 -16.03 0.34 24.19
C ILE A 391 -16.11 1.72 24.82
N ASP A 392 -15.12 2.02 25.70
CA ASP A 392 -14.90 3.35 26.23
C ASP A 392 -14.24 4.23 25.15
N TRP A 393 -15.06 4.87 24.33
CA TRP A 393 -14.63 5.72 23.23
C TRP A 393 -14.16 7.09 23.72
N GLN A 394 -12.97 7.47 23.29
CA GLN A 394 -12.50 8.85 23.43
C GLN A 394 -13.16 9.67 22.31
N SER A 395 -13.95 10.68 22.69
CA SER A 395 -14.42 11.69 21.74
C SER A 395 -13.27 12.65 21.43
N ILE A 396 -12.94 12.81 20.15
CA ILE A 396 -11.87 13.68 19.68
C ILE A 396 -12.46 14.77 18.79
N THR A 397 -12.13 16.01 19.07
CA THR A 397 -12.39 17.14 18.16
C THR A 397 -11.13 17.35 17.31
N PRO A 398 -11.16 17.07 16.00
CA PRO A 398 -10.03 17.35 15.12
C PRO A 398 -9.70 18.84 15.10
N ASN A 399 -8.40 19.18 14.94
CA ASN A 399 -8.03 20.55 14.67
C ASN A 399 -8.28 20.94 13.20
N LYS A 400 -8.06 22.19 12.83
CA LYS A 400 -8.26 22.71 11.47
C LYS A 400 -7.35 22.07 10.41
N GLU A 401 -6.21 21.50 10.83
CA GLU A 401 -5.27 20.78 10.00
C GLU A 401 -5.64 19.30 9.82
N GLY A 402 -6.71 18.83 10.46
CA GLY A 402 -7.15 17.45 10.45
C GLY A 402 -6.32 16.52 11.35
N ASP A 403 -5.56 17.05 12.32
CA ASP A 403 -4.87 16.21 13.29
C ASP A 403 -5.87 15.71 14.35
N TRP A 404 -5.81 14.42 14.65
CA TRP A 404 -6.66 13.76 15.64
C TRP A 404 -5.95 13.53 16.96
N LEU A 405 -4.81 12.81 16.94
CA LEU A 405 -4.12 12.34 18.15
C LEU A 405 -3.04 13.32 18.61
N ASN A 406 -2.06 13.53 17.77
CA ASN A 406 -0.91 14.39 18.07
C ASN A 406 -1.15 15.78 17.48
N GLN A 407 -2.18 16.47 17.99
CA GLN A 407 -2.51 17.82 17.54
C GLN A 407 -1.36 18.77 17.79
N ARG A 408 -0.99 19.56 16.76
CA ARG A 408 0.05 20.59 16.89
C ARG A 408 -0.43 21.68 17.83
N SER A 409 0.51 22.21 18.61
CA SER A 409 0.27 23.40 19.40
C SER A 409 0.01 24.60 18.47
N GLU A 410 -0.90 25.50 18.85
CA GLU A 410 -1.12 26.77 18.15
C GLU A 410 0.16 27.61 18.07
N GLU A 411 1.04 27.48 19.06
CA GLU A 411 2.36 28.12 19.06
C GLU A 411 3.24 27.67 17.90
N PHE A 412 3.05 26.43 17.40
CA PHE A 412 3.83 25.89 16.28
C PHE A 412 3.69 26.75 15.02
N GLU A 413 2.51 27.32 14.79
CA GLU A 413 2.25 28.21 13.64
C GLU A 413 2.97 29.55 13.74
N THR A 414 3.36 29.96 14.95
CA THR A 414 4.10 31.20 15.16
C THR A 414 5.60 31.06 14.94
N TRP A 415 6.09 29.82 14.87
CA TRP A 415 7.52 29.54 14.70
C TRP A 415 7.95 29.71 13.25
N PRO A 416 9.11 30.36 13.00
CA PRO A 416 9.61 30.46 11.64
C PRO A 416 9.99 29.10 11.08
N VAL A 417 9.62 28.88 9.82
CA VAL A 417 9.95 27.64 9.11
C VAL A 417 11.43 27.58 8.82
N LEU A 418 12.10 26.48 9.13
CA LEU A 418 13.53 26.31 8.87
C LEU A 418 13.87 26.48 7.39
N GLY A 419 13.10 25.88 6.49
CA GLY A 419 13.28 26.02 5.06
C GLY A 419 12.17 25.36 4.25
N GLU A 420 11.84 25.93 3.12
CA GLU A 420 10.84 25.47 2.17
C GLU A 420 11.45 25.31 0.78
N LYS A 421 10.85 24.45 -0.07
CA LYS A 421 11.31 24.28 -1.46
C LYS A 421 11.29 25.57 -2.28
N LYS A 422 10.32 26.44 -1.99
CA LYS A 422 10.27 27.81 -2.50
C LYS A 422 10.45 28.71 -1.28
N ALA A 423 11.66 29.22 -1.10
CA ALA A 423 11.96 30.10 0.01
C ALA A 423 10.98 31.28 0.05
N SER A 424 10.38 31.51 1.22
CA SER A 424 9.57 32.68 1.51
C SER A 424 10.33 33.63 2.43
N SER A 425 9.84 34.85 2.62
CA SER A 425 10.45 35.82 3.54
C SER A 425 10.41 35.37 5.01
N THR A 426 9.70 34.28 5.31
CA THR A 426 9.53 33.75 6.67
C THR A 426 10.39 32.52 6.95
N THR A 427 11.18 32.04 5.99
CA THR A 427 12.08 30.91 6.18
C THR A 427 13.44 31.35 6.74
N ILE A 428 13.99 30.56 7.70
CA ILE A 428 15.32 30.84 8.28
C ILE A 428 16.43 30.57 7.25
N PHE A 429 16.30 29.47 6.48
CA PHE A 429 17.26 29.11 5.45
C PHE A 429 16.62 29.17 4.06
N GLY A 430 17.28 29.90 3.15
CA GLY A 430 16.81 30.03 1.76
C GLY A 430 17.05 28.77 0.91
N SER A 431 17.84 27.81 1.39
CA SER A 431 18.13 26.56 0.69
C SER A 431 18.46 25.43 1.66
N PHE A 432 18.12 24.21 1.28
CA PHE A 432 18.46 23.01 2.03
C PHE A 432 18.55 21.78 1.10
N THR A 433 19.16 20.70 1.58
CA THR A 433 19.29 19.44 0.84
C THR A 433 19.13 18.24 1.75
N ARG A 434 18.75 17.10 1.17
CA ARG A 434 18.74 15.82 1.91
C ARG A 434 20.14 15.23 2.15
N GLY A 435 21.16 15.76 1.49
CA GLY A 435 22.51 15.21 1.47
C GLY A 435 22.81 14.41 0.21
N LEU A 436 24.00 13.79 0.17
CA LEU A 436 24.52 13.03 -0.96
C LEU A 436 23.88 11.64 -1.02
N GLU A 437 23.21 11.34 -2.12
CA GLU A 437 22.72 10.00 -2.43
C GLU A 437 23.65 9.34 -3.46
N THR A 438 24.43 8.36 -3.03
CA THR A 438 25.38 7.67 -3.92
C THR A 438 24.73 6.54 -4.70
N GLY A 439 23.78 5.81 -4.09
CA GLY A 439 23.18 4.60 -4.63
C GLY A 439 24.14 3.41 -4.73
N ARG A 440 25.41 3.62 -4.38
CA ARG A 440 26.51 2.63 -4.47
C ARG A 440 27.60 2.85 -3.43
N ASP A 441 27.23 3.02 -2.17
CA ASP A 441 28.15 3.36 -1.07
C ASP A 441 29.40 2.49 -1.04
N THR A 442 29.27 1.18 -1.21
CA THR A 442 30.37 0.21 -1.22
C THR A 442 31.49 0.57 -2.23
N TRP A 443 31.15 1.32 -3.30
CA TRP A 443 32.06 1.65 -4.38
C TRP A 443 32.66 3.05 -4.27
N VAL A 444 31.93 3.97 -3.63
CA VAL A 444 32.28 5.38 -3.62
C VAL A 444 32.64 5.94 -2.25
N TYR A 445 32.49 5.11 -1.18
CA TYR A 445 32.91 5.44 0.18
C TYR A 445 34.04 4.51 0.65
N SER A 446 35.00 5.04 1.40
CA SER A 446 36.00 4.26 2.15
C SER A 446 36.59 5.08 3.29
N PHE A 447 37.04 4.42 4.36
CA PHE A 447 37.86 5.03 5.39
C PHE A 447 39.27 5.32 4.91
N ASN A 448 39.77 4.56 3.93
CA ASN A 448 41.09 4.69 3.35
C ASN A 448 41.02 5.31 1.94
N LYS A 449 41.67 6.46 1.76
CA LYS A 449 41.66 7.18 0.49
C LYS A 449 42.30 6.37 -0.65
N LEU A 450 43.43 5.70 -0.40
CA LEU A 450 44.13 4.91 -1.43
C LEU A 450 43.28 3.70 -1.87
N GLN A 451 42.67 3.03 -0.92
CA GLN A 451 41.75 1.95 -1.24
C GLN A 451 40.54 2.43 -2.07
N LEU A 452 40.03 3.61 -1.77
CA LEU A 452 38.96 4.21 -2.57
C LEU A 452 39.41 4.50 -3.99
N GLU A 453 40.61 5.02 -4.18
CA GLU A 453 41.20 5.27 -5.51
C GLU A 453 41.29 3.98 -6.34
N GLU A 454 41.82 2.89 -5.75
CA GLU A 454 41.89 1.59 -6.40
C GLU A 454 40.49 1.04 -6.80
N GLN A 455 39.53 1.14 -5.89
CA GLN A 455 38.14 0.71 -6.14
C GLN A 455 37.49 1.51 -7.28
N LEU A 456 37.70 2.83 -7.31
CA LEU A 456 37.17 3.71 -8.34
C LEU A 456 37.77 3.43 -9.70
N LEU A 457 39.08 3.19 -9.77
CA LEU A 457 39.78 2.82 -11.01
C LEU A 457 39.30 1.45 -11.53
N ALA A 458 39.06 0.49 -10.64
CA ALA A 458 38.53 -0.82 -11.01
C ALA A 458 37.07 -0.70 -11.53
N PHE A 459 36.23 0.05 -10.84
CA PHE A 459 34.85 0.35 -11.24
C PHE A 459 34.82 1.07 -12.61
N GLY A 460 35.64 2.10 -12.76
CA GLY A 460 35.74 2.92 -13.98
C GLY A 460 36.14 2.09 -15.21
N ARG A 461 37.07 1.13 -15.06
CA ARG A 461 37.42 0.21 -16.15
C ARG A 461 36.22 -0.60 -16.64
N VAL A 462 35.42 -1.16 -15.74
CA VAL A 462 34.23 -1.93 -16.12
C VAL A 462 33.20 -1.02 -16.80
N TYR A 463 32.97 0.17 -16.24
CA TYR A 463 32.07 1.16 -16.82
C TYR A 463 32.46 1.55 -18.24
N GLU A 464 33.74 1.92 -18.45
CA GLU A 464 34.27 2.36 -19.77
C GLU A 464 34.24 1.22 -20.81
N GLN A 465 34.53 -0.01 -20.39
CA GLN A 465 34.38 -1.19 -21.26
C GLN A 465 32.94 -1.39 -21.68
N ALA A 466 31.98 -1.38 -20.73
CA ALA A 466 30.56 -1.51 -21.01
C ALA A 466 30.07 -0.37 -21.91
N ARG A 467 30.46 0.89 -21.63
CA ARG A 467 30.10 2.05 -22.42
C ARG A 467 30.61 1.92 -23.87
N SER A 468 31.87 1.57 -24.02
CA SER A 468 32.52 1.42 -25.34
C SER A 468 31.86 0.30 -26.15
N GLU A 469 31.59 -0.84 -25.50
CA GLU A 469 30.97 -1.98 -26.18
C GLU A 469 29.50 -1.71 -26.55
N PHE A 470 28.74 -1.06 -25.67
CA PHE A 470 27.37 -0.63 -25.95
C PHE A 470 27.28 0.23 -27.22
N HIS A 471 28.20 1.18 -27.38
CA HIS A 471 28.22 2.09 -28.55
C HIS A 471 28.85 1.50 -29.80
N LYS A 472 29.48 0.32 -29.76
CA LYS A 472 29.95 -0.41 -30.96
C LYS A 472 28.83 -1.28 -31.56
N GLN A 473 27.86 -1.69 -30.77
CA GLN A 473 26.79 -2.56 -31.24
C GLN A 473 25.70 -1.69 -31.90
N GLU A 474 25.30 -2.04 -33.14
CA GLU A 474 24.07 -1.53 -33.73
C GLU A 474 22.90 -2.18 -33.01
N LEU A 475 22.32 -1.46 -32.07
CA LEU A 475 21.20 -1.96 -31.27
C LEU A 475 19.91 -1.85 -32.07
N LEU A 476 19.43 -2.99 -32.55
CA LEU A 476 18.12 -3.17 -33.14
C LEU A 476 17.12 -3.41 -31.99
N GLY A 477 16.53 -2.36 -31.43
CA GLY A 477 15.52 -2.46 -30.38
C GLY A 477 14.60 -1.24 -30.35
N ASP A 478 13.31 -1.45 -30.03
CA ASP A 478 12.31 -0.39 -29.89
C ASP A 478 12.46 0.44 -28.62
N GLY A 479 13.39 0.09 -27.73
CA GLY A 479 13.68 0.77 -26.47
C GLY A 479 14.33 2.15 -26.67
N LYS A 480 14.15 3.04 -25.67
CA LYS A 480 14.79 4.38 -25.66
C LYS A 480 15.48 4.62 -24.31
N GLY A 481 16.62 5.31 -24.39
CA GLY A 481 17.33 5.74 -23.17
C GLY A 481 17.93 4.58 -22.38
N GLU A 482 17.75 4.57 -21.08
CA GLU A 482 18.38 3.63 -20.14
C GLU A 482 17.89 2.17 -20.29
N SER A 483 16.72 1.94 -20.88
CA SER A 483 16.21 0.59 -21.10
C SER A 483 17.06 -0.18 -22.10
N LEU A 484 17.53 0.45 -23.17
CA LEU A 484 18.46 -0.18 -24.12
C LEU A 484 19.75 -0.65 -23.45
N VAL A 485 20.27 0.15 -22.51
CA VAL A 485 21.47 -0.24 -21.74
C VAL A 485 21.15 -1.38 -20.77
N ALA A 486 19.94 -1.42 -20.20
CA ALA A 486 19.51 -2.52 -19.35
C ALA A 486 19.44 -3.83 -20.14
N ASP A 487 18.87 -3.81 -21.35
CA ASP A 487 18.79 -4.95 -22.25
C ASP A 487 20.21 -5.41 -22.68
N PHE A 488 21.07 -4.47 -23.06
CA PHE A 488 22.48 -4.77 -23.36
C PHE A 488 23.18 -5.48 -22.20
N LEU A 489 23.00 -5.03 -20.96
CA LEU A 489 23.59 -5.66 -19.77
C LEU A 489 23.04 -7.05 -19.51
N GLN A 490 21.77 -7.29 -19.82
CA GLN A 490 21.16 -8.62 -19.70
C GLN A 490 21.80 -9.64 -20.67
N PHE A 491 22.11 -9.21 -21.89
CA PHE A 491 22.77 -10.04 -22.90
C PHE A 491 24.29 -10.12 -22.73
N ASN A 492 24.89 -9.25 -21.91
CA ASN A 492 26.34 -9.19 -21.66
C ASN A 492 26.65 -9.30 -20.16
N PRO A 493 26.42 -10.46 -19.52
CA PRO A 493 26.51 -10.65 -18.08
C PRO A 493 27.90 -10.33 -17.48
N ALA A 494 28.97 -10.36 -18.28
CA ALA A 494 30.31 -9.97 -17.86
C ALA A 494 30.40 -8.50 -17.39
N PHE A 495 29.53 -7.62 -17.89
CA PHE A 495 29.41 -6.23 -17.46
C PHE A 495 28.38 -6.02 -16.35
N ALA A 496 27.56 -7.03 -16.06
CA ALA A 496 26.49 -6.95 -15.06
C ALA A 496 26.88 -7.56 -13.69
N ASP A 497 28.11 -8.02 -13.54
CA ASP A 497 28.63 -8.64 -12.32
C ASP A 497 28.59 -7.64 -11.14
N ALA A 498 27.68 -7.90 -10.18
CA ALA A 498 27.47 -7.05 -9.01
C ALA A 498 28.68 -6.95 -8.07
N SER A 499 29.65 -7.87 -8.17
CA SER A 499 30.91 -7.81 -7.43
C SER A 499 31.89 -6.78 -8.00
N ARG A 500 31.68 -6.32 -9.24
CA ARG A 500 32.56 -5.41 -9.98
C ARG A 500 31.97 -4.04 -10.23
N ILE A 501 30.64 -3.95 -10.37
CA ILE A 501 29.93 -2.70 -10.66
C ILE A 501 28.48 -2.78 -10.16
N LYS A 502 27.94 -1.68 -9.62
CA LYS A 502 26.52 -1.54 -9.30
C LYS A 502 25.86 -0.56 -10.25
N TRP A 503 25.06 -1.09 -11.15
CA TRP A 503 24.28 -0.29 -12.09
C TRP A 503 23.08 0.38 -11.40
N SER A 504 22.87 1.63 -11.73
CA SER A 504 21.69 2.40 -11.37
C SER A 504 21.07 2.99 -12.64
N ARG A 505 19.84 3.48 -12.55
CA ARG A 505 19.19 4.19 -13.66
C ARG A 505 20.02 5.36 -14.17
N SER A 506 20.59 6.18 -13.25
CA SER A 506 21.44 7.31 -13.62
C SER A 506 22.71 6.86 -14.36
N LEU A 507 23.35 5.78 -13.92
CA LEU A 507 24.56 5.27 -14.54
C LEU A 507 24.29 4.68 -15.95
N ARG A 508 23.18 3.94 -16.11
CA ARG A 508 22.74 3.46 -17.43
C ARG A 508 22.42 4.61 -18.39
N ASN A 509 21.75 5.67 -17.91
CA ASN A 509 21.54 6.88 -18.69
C ASN A 509 22.85 7.55 -19.12
N SER A 510 23.88 7.52 -18.28
CA SER A 510 25.19 8.06 -18.62
C SER A 510 25.89 7.24 -19.71
N VAL A 511 25.77 5.91 -19.68
CA VAL A 511 26.23 5.04 -20.78
C VAL A 511 25.49 5.39 -22.07
N TYR A 512 24.16 5.46 -22.03
CA TYR A 512 23.34 5.82 -23.20
C TYR A 512 23.77 7.17 -23.83
N ARG A 513 24.07 8.15 -22.98
CA ARG A 513 24.54 9.48 -23.40
C ARG A 513 26.05 9.53 -23.77
N ASN A 514 26.71 8.40 -23.79
CA ASN A 514 28.16 8.28 -24.07
C ASN A 514 29.04 9.07 -23.12
N THR A 515 28.62 9.26 -21.86
CA THR A 515 29.40 10.01 -20.85
C THR A 515 30.63 9.20 -20.43
N LYS A 516 31.83 9.75 -20.60
CA LYS A 516 33.08 9.13 -20.20
C LYS A 516 33.27 9.22 -18.68
N PHE A 517 33.91 8.20 -18.11
CA PHE A 517 34.42 8.26 -16.74
C PHE A 517 35.82 8.91 -16.75
N ASP A 518 35.90 10.04 -16.10
CA ASP A 518 37.15 10.79 -15.92
C ASP A 518 37.50 10.79 -14.43
N PHE A 519 38.52 10.02 -14.07
CA PHE A 519 38.95 9.89 -12.69
C PHE A 519 39.86 11.05 -12.28
N ASP A 520 39.48 11.73 -11.20
CA ASP A 520 40.22 12.83 -10.61
C ASP A 520 40.30 12.66 -9.08
N THR A 521 41.51 12.48 -8.56
CA THR A 521 41.75 12.32 -7.11
C THR A 521 41.31 13.54 -6.29
N GLY A 522 41.25 14.73 -6.93
CA GLY A 522 40.75 15.96 -6.32
C GLY A 522 39.28 15.91 -5.98
N ARG A 523 38.51 15.00 -6.59
CA ARG A 523 37.08 14.78 -6.26
C ARG A 523 36.86 13.89 -5.06
N ILE A 524 37.90 13.36 -4.43
CA ILE A 524 37.78 12.60 -3.17
C ILE A 524 37.79 13.58 -2.00
N VAL A 525 36.65 13.70 -1.33
CA VAL A 525 36.43 14.61 -0.21
C VAL A 525 36.02 13.86 1.05
N LYS A 526 36.17 14.50 2.23
CA LYS A 526 35.61 13.96 3.46
C LYS A 526 34.11 14.23 3.53
N SER A 527 33.34 13.19 3.90
CA SER A 527 31.90 13.24 4.08
C SER A 527 31.50 12.79 5.48
N LEU A 528 30.48 13.40 6.04
CA LEU A 528 29.79 12.92 7.22
C LEU A 528 28.84 11.79 6.78
N TYR A 529 29.32 10.53 6.90
CA TYR A 529 28.60 9.36 6.40
C TYR A 529 27.43 8.94 7.31
N ARG A 530 27.67 8.98 8.63
CA ARG A 530 26.66 8.72 9.68
C ARG A 530 26.97 9.66 10.85
N PRO A 531 26.10 9.78 11.84
CA PRO A 531 26.38 10.58 13.03
C PRO A 531 27.75 10.18 13.63
N PHE A 532 28.65 11.15 13.79
CA PHE A 532 30.00 10.99 14.32
C PHE A 532 30.93 10.03 13.54
N CYS A 533 30.53 9.66 12.30
CA CYS A 533 31.31 8.81 11.42
C CYS A 533 31.62 9.52 10.10
N SER A 534 32.89 9.82 9.85
CA SER A 534 33.32 10.40 8.58
C SER A 534 34.06 9.38 7.72
N GLN A 535 33.87 9.45 6.41
CA GLN A 535 34.57 8.65 5.41
C GLN A 535 35.04 9.54 4.25
N HIS A 536 35.94 9.04 3.44
CA HIS A 536 36.24 9.62 2.13
C HIS A 536 35.13 9.19 1.16
N VAL A 537 34.65 10.14 0.34
CA VAL A 537 33.68 9.89 -0.73
C VAL A 537 34.17 10.48 -2.05
N TYR A 538 33.88 9.80 -3.14
CA TYR A 538 34.10 10.36 -4.48
C TYR A 538 32.89 11.22 -4.85
N TYR A 539 33.04 12.54 -4.80
CA TYR A 539 32.02 13.51 -5.09
C TYR A 539 32.00 13.87 -6.57
N ASP A 540 31.20 13.14 -7.35
CA ASP A 540 31.16 13.25 -8.80
C ASP A 540 29.75 13.07 -9.36
N ARG A 541 29.46 13.73 -10.50
CA ARG A 541 28.15 13.67 -11.13
C ARG A 541 27.80 12.28 -11.68
N LEU A 542 28.76 11.57 -12.21
CA LEU A 542 28.57 10.27 -12.84
C LEU A 542 28.31 9.18 -11.79
N LEU A 543 29.13 9.19 -10.71
CA LEU A 543 29.09 8.12 -9.72
C LEU A 543 28.13 8.36 -8.55
N ASN A 544 27.61 9.56 -8.36
CA ASN A 544 26.58 9.80 -7.36
C ASN A 544 25.19 9.80 -8.00
N HIS A 545 24.27 9.05 -7.40
CA HIS A 545 22.92 8.90 -7.94
C HIS A 545 22.17 10.23 -7.96
N GLU A 546 22.23 10.97 -6.83
CA GLU A 546 21.62 12.28 -6.71
C GLU A 546 22.45 13.19 -5.80
N ARG A 547 22.75 14.40 -6.28
CA ARG A 547 23.49 15.41 -5.53
C ARG A 547 22.59 16.57 -5.05
N SER A 548 21.36 16.63 -5.55
CA SER A 548 20.36 17.66 -5.21
C SER A 548 20.98 19.07 -5.22
N GLN A 549 20.83 19.85 -4.16
CA GLN A 549 21.37 21.21 -4.01
C GLN A 549 22.86 21.25 -3.56
N LEU A 550 23.48 20.11 -3.29
CA LEU A 550 24.88 20.08 -2.83
C LEU A 550 25.87 20.84 -3.73
N PRO A 551 25.74 20.87 -5.08
CA PRO A 551 26.65 21.65 -5.91
C PRO A 551 26.63 23.17 -5.64
N SER A 552 25.52 23.72 -5.16
CA SER A 552 25.47 25.13 -4.73
C SER A 552 25.99 25.36 -3.31
N MET A 553 26.14 24.30 -2.52
CA MET A 553 26.61 24.34 -1.13
C MET A 553 28.08 23.94 -1.00
N PHE A 554 28.53 23.06 -1.89
CA PHE A 554 29.93 22.56 -2.01
C PHE A 554 30.28 22.48 -3.51
N PRO A 555 30.54 23.64 -4.16
CA PRO A 555 30.77 23.66 -5.62
C PRO A 555 32.04 22.95 -6.05
N THR A 556 33.07 23.03 -5.25
CA THR A 556 34.34 22.30 -5.46
C THR A 556 34.89 21.75 -4.15
N PRO A 557 35.83 20.81 -4.16
CA PRO A 557 36.46 20.23 -2.95
C PRO A 557 37.11 21.23 -2.00
N ILE A 558 37.49 22.40 -2.48
CA ILE A 558 38.12 23.45 -1.67
C ILE A 558 37.14 24.40 -0.98
N HIS A 559 35.88 24.38 -1.41
CA HIS A 559 34.84 25.19 -0.76
C HIS A 559 34.41 24.52 0.54
N SER A 560 34.72 25.17 1.65
CA SER A 560 34.24 24.74 2.96
C SER A 560 32.89 25.37 3.26
N ASN A 561 32.02 24.63 3.89
CA ASN A 561 30.76 25.14 4.40
C ASN A 561 30.56 24.68 5.84
N ILE A 562 29.70 25.33 6.57
CA ILE A 562 29.19 24.86 7.83
C ILE A 562 27.66 24.82 7.73
N GLY A 563 27.05 23.78 8.25
CA GLY A 563 25.62 23.68 8.24
C GLY A 563 25.09 22.73 9.30
N LEU A 564 23.80 22.66 9.40
CA LEU A 564 23.07 21.87 10.36
C LEU A 564 22.46 20.66 9.66
N SER A 565 22.88 19.44 10.04
CA SER A 565 22.13 18.22 9.69
C SER A 565 21.09 17.97 10.76
N ILE A 566 19.83 17.89 10.36
CA ILE A 566 18.69 17.72 11.25
C ILE A 566 17.96 16.44 10.85
N ALA A 567 17.57 15.60 11.82
CA ALA A 567 16.70 14.46 11.57
C ALA A 567 15.33 14.95 11.06
N GLY A 568 14.84 14.32 10.00
CA GLY A 568 13.52 14.63 9.46
C GLY A 568 12.37 14.29 10.43
N PRO A 569 11.17 14.77 10.15
CA PRO A 569 9.99 14.52 10.99
C PRO A 569 9.55 13.06 10.84
N TYR A 570 10.16 12.17 11.64
CA TYR A 570 9.73 10.80 11.79
C TYR A 570 9.20 10.61 13.21
N PRO A 571 7.99 10.06 13.39
CA PRO A 571 7.33 9.99 14.69
C PRO A 571 8.11 9.17 15.73
N ASN A 572 9.10 8.39 15.32
CA ASN A 572 9.83 7.47 16.20
C ASN A 572 11.30 7.82 16.38
N VAL A 573 11.75 8.98 15.91
CA VAL A 573 13.14 9.44 16.07
C VAL A 573 13.11 10.75 16.84
N ALA A 574 13.73 10.72 18.03
CA ALA A 574 13.95 11.95 18.79
C ALA A 574 14.67 12.97 17.91
N GLY A 575 14.26 14.24 17.97
CA GLY A 575 14.88 15.31 17.24
C GLY A 575 16.39 15.29 17.45
N SER A 576 17.16 15.15 16.36
CA SER A 576 18.61 15.11 16.38
C SER A 576 19.15 16.19 15.48
N LEU A 577 20.15 16.93 15.98
CA LEU A 577 20.79 18.02 15.28
C LEU A 577 22.31 17.87 15.42
N LEU A 578 23.03 18.00 14.32
CA LEU A 578 24.48 17.98 14.28
C LEU A 578 25.01 19.07 13.37
N ALA A 579 25.86 19.95 13.90
CA ALA A 579 26.61 20.90 13.09
C ALA A 579 27.82 20.21 12.45
N THR A 580 28.05 20.44 11.16
CA THR A 580 29.14 19.84 10.42
C THR A 580 29.70 20.76 9.36
N THR A 581 31.02 20.65 9.14
CA THR A 581 31.72 21.25 8.00
C THR A 581 31.95 20.25 6.86
N LEU A 582 31.53 18.98 7.04
CA LEU A 582 31.74 17.92 6.08
C LEU A 582 30.54 17.82 5.13
N LEU A 583 30.79 17.34 3.91
CA LEU A 583 29.74 17.00 2.95
C LEU A 583 28.79 15.97 3.57
N PRO A 584 27.48 16.26 3.72
CA PRO A 584 26.54 15.33 4.38
C PRO A 584 26.09 14.21 3.43
N ASP A 585 26.09 12.98 3.93
CA ASP A 585 25.40 11.84 3.31
C ASP A 585 23.87 11.94 3.50
N LEU A 586 23.10 11.33 2.62
CA LEU A 586 21.64 11.24 2.69
C LEU A 586 21.14 10.67 4.03
N ASN A 587 21.90 9.74 4.61
CA ASN A 587 21.55 9.01 5.81
C ASN A 587 22.41 9.41 7.02
N VAL A 588 22.83 10.67 7.13
CA VAL A 588 23.45 11.17 8.39
C VAL A 588 22.50 10.86 9.54
N PHE A 589 21.23 11.19 9.40
CA PHE A 589 20.13 10.71 10.23
C PHE A 589 19.07 10.05 9.33
N THR A 590 18.07 9.42 9.91
CA THR A 590 16.91 8.96 9.14
C THR A 590 16.18 10.17 8.55
N ALA A 591 16.02 10.20 7.22
CA ALA A 591 15.42 11.30 6.47
C ALA A 591 16.05 12.66 6.78
N SER A 592 17.39 12.73 6.92
CA SER A 592 18.08 13.96 7.27
C SER A 592 17.88 15.07 6.25
N GLN A 593 17.94 16.31 6.76
CA GLN A 593 18.00 17.53 5.99
C GLN A 593 19.23 18.33 6.45
N TYR A 594 19.94 18.86 5.48
CA TYR A 594 21.11 19.71 5.73
C TYR A 594 20.80 21.15 5.33
N PHE A 595 20.99 22.06 6.26
CA PHE A 595 20.80 23.49 6.12
C PHE A 595 22.19 24.18 6.13
N PRO A 596 22.65 24.73 5.00
CA PRO A 596 23.96 25.32 4.88
C PRO A 596 23.96 26.75 5.42
N ARG A 597 25.12 27.21 5.90
CA ARG A 597 25.34 28.65 6.17
C ARG A 597 25.52 29.45 4.87
N PHE A 598 26.20 28.84 3.88
CA PHE A 598 26.53 29.51 2.64
C PHE A 598 26.00 28.76 1.44
N THR A 599 25.61 29.51 0.40
CA THR A 599 25.34 29.01 -0.93
C THR A 599 26.20 29.81 -1.94
N TRP A 600 26.61 29.19 -3.02
CA TRP A 600 27.38 29.81 -4.09
C TRP A 600 26.54 29.84 -5.37
N ALA A 601 26.38 31.03 -5.96
CA ALA A 601 25.76 31.17 -7.27
C ALA A 601 26.75 30.71 -8.35
N ALA A 602 26.23 29.99 -9.36
CA ALA A 602 27.04 29.72 -10.56
C ALA A 602 27.31 31.04 -11.28
N VAL A 603 28.56 31.40 -11.46
CA VAL A 603 28.93 32.53 -12.31
C VAL A 603 28.75 32.11 -13.76
N SER A 604 27.85 32.77 -14.50
CA SER A 604 27.71 32.53 -15.93
C SER A 604 29.02 32.99 -16.63
N ALA A 605 29.52 32.16 -17.55
CA ALA A 605 30.74 32.40 -18.30
C ALA A 605 30.73 33.65 -19.20
N TYR A 606 29.74 34.52 -19.07
CA TYR A 606 29.52 35.69 -19.93
C TYR A 606 30.08 37.02 -19.38
N ASP A 607 30.59 37.06 -18.15
CA ASP A 607 31.14 38.27 -17.54
C ASP A 607 32.69 38.30 -17.42
N GLY A 608 33.40 37.49 -18.18
CA GLY A 608 34.84 37.44 -18.20
C GLY A 608 35.40 37.75 -19.57
N GLY A 609 36.16 38.82 -19.65
CA GLY A 609 36.91 39.17 -20.86
C GLY A 609 37.86 38.06 -21.36
N LEU A 610 38.57 38.33 -22.45
CA LEU A 610 39.31 37.48 -23.38
C LEU A 610 40.32 36.45 -22.82
N PHE A 611 40.41 36.25 -21.51
CA PHE A 611 41.26 35.28 -20.82
C PHE A 611 40.42 34.57 -19.72
N GLY A 612 39.68 33.53 -20.13
CA GLY A 612 38.84 32.75 -19.24
C GLY A 612 39.66 31.86 -18.30
N GLU A 613 39.94 32.31 -17.11
CA GLU A 613 40.20 31.45 -15.96
C GLU A 613 38.87 31.03 -15.34
N GLY A 614 38.81 29.75 -14.95
CA GLY A 614 37.59 29.03 -14.61
C GLY A 614 36.62 29.76 -13.68
N SER A 615 35.35 29.52 -13.89
CA SER A 615 34.20 30.08 -13.16
C SER A 615 34.40 30.08 -11.63
N VAL A 616 34.68 31.23 -11.07
CA VAL A 616 34.76 31.44 -9.62
C VAL A 616 33.33 31.61 -9.09
N ALA A 617 32.89 30.69 -8.27
CA ALA A 617 31.61 30.82 -7.61
C ALA A 617 31.63 31.97 -6.58
N LYS A 618 30.70 32.92 -6.65
CA LYS A 618 30.52 33.94 -5.64
C LYS A 618 29.77 33.39 -4.43
N GLN A 619 30.30 33.66 -3.24
CA GLN A 619 29.67 33.28 -1.98
C GLN A 619 28.49 34.20 -1.69
N GLY A 620 27.34 33.60 -1.39
CA GLY A 620 26.17 34.27 -0.84
C GLY A 620 25.83 33.67 0.51
N GLU A 621 25.40 34.48 1.46
CA GLU A 621 24.86 33.94 2.71
C GLU A 621 23.49 33.32 2.42
N ALA A 622 23.24 32.11 2.96
CA ALA A 622 21.90 31.54 3.02
C ALA A 622 21.18 32.21 4.19
N SER A 623 20.51 33.33 3.91
CA SER A 623 19.73 34.10 4.88
C SER A 623 18.54 33.34 5.39
#